data_2db83c7f508e512c35061765b52e3f9d
#
_entry.id   2db83c7f508e512c35061765b52e3f9d
#
_cell.length_a   1.000
_cell.length_b   1.000
_cell.length_c   1.000
_cell.angle_alpha   90.00
_cell.angle_beta   90.00
_cell.angle_gamma   90.00
#
_symmetry.space_group_name_H-M   'P 1'
#
loop_
_entity.id
_entity.type
_entity.pdbx_description
1 polymer ?
#
loop_
_entity_poly.entity_id
_entity_poly.type
_entity_poly.pdbx_seq_one_letter_code
_entity_poly.pdbx_strand_id
1 'polypeptide(L)'
;MGSLSLHPMKEIRVIVAGEHRAFVTELLDRVHASGYTIIGNISGKGHHGVREAHFMFSEQESLEMILAVVPEDKVEPILAGLRPIFERHSGFVYVADVAVSRQEYFGGKTPKS
;
A
#
# COMPACT_ATOMS: atom_id res chain seq x y z
N MET A 1 -0.63 6.45 -34.55
CA MET A 1 -0.70 6.45 -33.47
C MET A 1 0.16 5.77 -32.64
N GLY A 2 0.77 6.09 -31.81
CA GLY A 2 1.69 5.41 -30.97
C GLY A 2 1.04 4.74 -29.82
N SER A 3 1.83 4.01 -29.07
CA SER A 3 1.36 3.43 -27.84
C SER A 3 1.21 4.49 -26.78
N LEU A 4 0.58 4.13 -25.70
CA LEU A 4 0.53 4.98 -24.55
C LEU A 4 1.94 5.17 -23.99
N SER A 5 2.22 6.37 -23.55
CA SER A 5 3.45 6.61 -22.83
C SER A 5 3.30 6.14 -21.41
N LEU A 6 4.34 5.50 -20.91
CA LEU A 6 4.34 5.03 -19.52
C LEU A 6 5.42 5.75 -18.74
N HIS A 7 5.12 5.98 -17.49
CA HIS A 7 6.00 6.77 -16.61
C HIS A 7 6.26 6.00 -15.33
N PRO A 8 7.49 5.99 -14.85
CA PRO A 8 7.82 5.19 -13.66
C PRO A 8 7.22 5.77 -12.39
N MET A 9 6.68 4.90 -11.60
CA MET A 9 6.13 5.23 -10.30
C MET A 9 6.40 4.05 -9.37
N LYS A 10 5.98 4.17 -8.14
CA LYS A 10 6.11 3.09 -7.17
C LYS A 10 4.73 2.64 -6.73
N GLU A 11 4.55 1.35 -6.63
CA GLU A 11 3.32 0.79 -6.11
C GLU A 11 3.58 0.29 -4.71
N ILE A 12 2.77 0.71 -3.76
CA ILE A 12 2.86 0.27 -2.39
C ILE A 12 1.62 -0.55 -2.10
N ARG A 13 1.82 -1.77 -1.60
CA ARG A 13 0.71 -2.62 -1.21
C ARG A 13 0.85 -2.95 0.26
N VAL A 14 -0.20 -2.66 1.00
CA VAL A 14 -0.24 -2.86 2.43
C VAL A 14 -1.31 -3.90 2.71
N ILE A 15 -0.95 -4.97 3.38
CA ILE A 15 -1.91 -6.01 3.74
C ILE A 15 -2.01 -6.03 5.24
N VAL A 16 -3.19 -5.76 5.77
CA VAL A 16 -3.43 -5.60 7.19
C VAL A 16 -4.80 -6.16 7.52
N ALA A 17 -5.02 -6.40 8.80
CA ALA A 17 -6.37 -6.69 9.26
C ALA A 17 -7.25 -5.46 9.05
N GLY A 18 -8.55 -5.68 8.84
CA GLY A 18 -9.45 -4.60 8.51
C GLY A 18 -9.52 -3.51 9.56
N GLU A 19 -9.25 -3.86 10.82
CA GLU A 19 -9.29 -2.83 11.86
C GLU A 19 -8.22 -1.77 11.67
N HIS A 20 -7.21 -2.04 10.86
CA HIS A 20 -6.13 -1.07 10.64
C HIS A 20 -6.31 -0.30 9.34
N ARG A 21 -7.39 -0.54 8.62
CA ARG A 21 -7.57 0.11 7.32
C ARG A 21 -7.59 1.62 7.45
N ALA A 22 -8.34 2.12 8.44
CA ALA A 22 -8.46 3.56 8.57
C ALA A 22 -7.13 4.23 8.85
N PHE A 23 -6.29 3.56 9.64
CA PHE A 23 -4.97 4.11 9.92
C PHE A 23 -4.18 4.26 8.61
N VAL A 24 -4.24 3.24 7.76
CA VAL A 24 -3.47 3.26 6.52
C VAL A 24 -4.00 4.33 5.58
N THR A 25 -5.32 4.41 5.41
CA THR A 25 -5.87 5.39 4.48
C THR A 25 -5.64 6.80 4.98
N GLU A 26 -5.69 7.02 6.29
CA GLU A 26 -5.40 8.35 6.82
C GLU A 26 -3.95 8.72 6.62
N LEU A 27 -3.05 7.75 6.73
CA LEU A 27 -1.66 8.00 6.45
C LEU A 27 -1.47 8.40 4.99
N LEU A 28 -2.11 7.67 4.08
CA LEU A 28 -2.00 7.99 2.65
C LEU A 28 -2.53 9.39 2.36
N ASP A 29 -3.63 9.75 3.01
CA ASP A 29 -4.16 11.09 2.83
C ASP A 29 -3.20 12.14 3.39
N ARG A 30 -2.59 11.84 4.52
CA ARG A 30 -1.71 12.80 5.17
C ARG A 30 -0.46 13.07 4.35
N VAL A 31 0.05 12.06 3.66
CA VAL A 31 1.22 12.26 2.80
C VAL A 31 0.81 12.69 1.38
N HIS A 32 -0.47 12.94 1.19
CA HIS A 32 -0.99 13.45 -0.09
C HIS A 32 -0.82 12.47 -1.24
N ALA A 33 -0.98 11.19 -0.96
CA ALA A 33 -1.12 10.23 -2.05
C ALA A 33 -2.40 10.59 -2.80
N SER A 34 -2.34 10.56 -4.12
CA SER A 34 -3.46 11.05 -4.90
C SER A 34 -4.66 10.13 -4.86
N GLY A 35 -4.47 8.88 -4.46
CA GLY A 35 -5.58 7.95 -4.35
C GLY A 35 -5.09 6.60 -3.90
N TYR A 36 -6.04 5.71 -3.65
CA TYR A 36 -5.70 4.35 -3.27
C TYR A 36 -6.88 3.46 -3.60
N THR A 37 -6.60 2.17 -3.65
CA THR A 37 -7.61 1.15 -3.91
C THR A 37 -7.61 0.20 -2.73
N ILE A 38 -8.80 -0.17 -2.28
CA ILE A 38 -8.94 -1.11 -1.19
C ILE A 38 -9.58 -2.37 -1.72
N ILE A 39 -8.94 -3.51 -1.44
CA ILE A 39 -9.50 -4.81 -1.78
C ILE A 39 -9.71 -5.52 -0.45
N GLY A 40 -10.97 -5.81 -0.15
CA GLY A 40 -11.30 -6.42 1.12
C GLY A 40 -11.49 -7.91 1.02
N ASN A 41 -11.67 -8.52 2.16
CA ASN A 41 -11.99 -9.94 2.26
C ASN A 41 -10.99 -10.84 1.54
N ILE A 42 -9.73 -10.53 1.69
CA ILE A 42 -8.71 -11.39 1.10
C ILE A 42 -8.26 -12.39 2.15
N SER A 43 -7.70 -13.48 1.69
CA SER A 43 -7.18 -14.49 2.59
C SER A 43 -5.88 -14.99 2.00
N GLY A 44 -5.09 -15.62 2.83
CA GLY A 44 -3.83 -16.14 2.40
C GLY A 44 -3.14 -16.85 3.54
N LYS A 45 -2.02 -17.44 3.19
CA LYS A 45 -1.22 -18.14 4.15
C LYS A 45 0.07 -17.36 4.34
N GLY A 46 0.36 -17.01 5.57
CA GLY A 46 1.53 -16.22 5.85
C GLY A 46 2.71 -17.07 6.23
N HIS A 47 3.85 -16.42 6.33
CA HIS A 47 5.08 -17.05 6.76
C HIS A 47 5.29 -16.69 8.21
N HIS A 48 4.93 -17.59 9.10
CA HIS A 48 4.97 -17.30 10.51
C HIS A 48 5.69 -18.38 11.24
N GLY A 49 6.41 -18.01 12.25
CA GLY A 49 6.94 -18.99 13.16
C GLY A 49 5.83 -19.57 14.00
N VAL A 50 6.11 -20.72 14.60
CA VAL A 50 5.11 -21.37 15.40
C VAL A 50 4.61 -20.50 16.51
N ARG A 51 5.51 -19.81 17.18
CA ARG A 51 5.08 -19.01 18.32
C ARG A 51 4.34 -17.78 17.91
N GLU A 52 4.35 -17.46 16.64
CA GLU A 52 3.64 -16.31 16.17
C GLU A 52 2.30 -16.66 15.60
N ALA A 53 1.93 -17.91 15.65
CA ALA A 53 0.67 -18.33 15.03
C ALA A 53 -0.51 -17.58 15.62
N HIS A 54 -0.46 -17.27 16.89
CA HIS A 54 -1.60 -16.58 17.49
C HIS A 54 -1.65 -15.10 17.13
N PHE A 55 -0.59 -14.57 16.54
CA PHE A 55 -0.61 -13.22 15.99
C PHE A 55 -1.01 -13.20 14.54
N MET A 56 -1.13 -14.37 13.95
CA MET A 56 -1.54 -14.42 12.58
C MET A 56 -2.97 -14.01 12.48
N PHE A 57 -3.38 -13.80 11.27
CA PHE A 57 -4.74 -13.45 11.01
C PHE A 57 -5.61 -14.62 11.39
N SER A 58 -6.59 -14.39 12.22
CA SER A 58 -7.50 -15.45 12.59
C SER A 58 -8.46 -15.64 11.42
N GLU A 59 -9.12 -16.76 11.44
CA GLU A 59 -10.09 -17.03 10.38
C GLU A 59 -11.25 -16.07 10.43
N GLN A 60 -11.49 -15.47 11.55
CA GLN A 60 -12.56 -14.50 11.66
C GLN A 60 -12.14 -13.12 11.24
N GLU A 61 -10.85 -12.89 11.08
CA GLU A 61 -10.42 -11.57 10.72
C GLU A 61 -10.45 -11.40 9.23
N SER A 62 -10.94 -10.25 8.83
CA SER A 62 -10.94 -9.89 7.44
C SER A 62 -9.63 -9.20 7.13
N LEU A 63 -8.95 -9.67 6.12
CA LEU A 63 -7.74 -9.02 5.66
C LEU A 63 -8.09 -8.08 4.53
N GLU A 64 -7.35 -7.01 4.46
CA GLU A 64 -7.55 -6.02 3.41
C GLU A 64 -6.21 -5.65 2.81
N MET A 65 -6.24 -5.40 1.52
CA MET A 65 -5.09 -4.89 0.81
C MET A 65 -5.39 -3.48 0.39
N ILE A 66 -4.53 -2.55 0.77
CA ILE A 66 -4.64 -1.17 0.33
C ILE A 66 -3.47 -0.91 -0.57
N LEU A 67 -3.73 -0.50 -1.79
CA LEU A 67 -2.65 -0.23 -2.70
C LEU A 67 -2.72 1.19 -3.21
N ALA A 68 -1.56 1.78 -3.38
CA ALA A 68 -1.44 3.13 -3.88
C ALA A 68 -0.24 3.20 -4.81
N VAL A 69 -0.38 3.99 -5.85
CA VAL A 69 0.73 4.26 -6.75
C VAL A 69 1.15 5.70 -6.48
N VAL A 70 2.43 5.88 -6.18
CA VAL A 70 2.93 7.17 -5.73
C VAL A 70 4.27 7.46 -6.39
N PRO A 71 4.66 8.74 -6.43
CA PRO A 71 6.03 9.06 -6.82
C PRO A 71 7.01 8.51 -5.80
N GLU A 72 8.24 8.32 -6.22
CA GLU A 72 9.23 7.70 -5.37
C GLU A 72 9.44 8.44 -4.06
N ASP A 73 9.35 9.75 -4.07
CA ASP A 73 9.63 10.52 -2.88
C ASP A 73 8.60 10.34 -1.78
N LYS A 74 7.47 9.68 -2.06
CA LYS A 74 6.48 9.42 -1.02
C LYS A 74 6.66 8.07 -0.37
N VAL A 75 7.55 7.24 -0.88
CA VAL A 75 7.71 5.88 -0.35
C VAL A 75 8.19 5.91 1.09
N GLU A 76 9.27 6.65 1.36
CA GLU A 76 9.81 6.67 2.72
C GLU A 76 8.83 7.21 3.75
N PRO A 77 8.15 8.34 3.50
CA PRO A 77 7.18 8.79 4.48
C PRO A 77 6.08 7.78 4.74
N ILE A 78 5.65 7.05 3.71
CA ILE A 78 4.61 6.05 3.91
C ILE A 78 5.14 4.90 4.74
N LEU A 79 6.33 4.40 4.42
CA LEU A 79 6.90 3.30 5.18
C LEU A 79 7.14 3.70 6.63
N ALA A 80 7.62 4.92 6.85
CA ALA A 80 7.82 5.39 8.21
C ALA A 80 6.50 5.46 8.96
N GLY A 81 5.44 5.90 8.30
CA GLY A 81 4.15 6.00 8.95
C GLY A 81 3.50 4.66 9.23
N LEU A 82 3.87 3.62 8.47
CA LEU A 82 3.32 2.29 8.70
C LEU A 82 4.02 1.54 9.83
N ARG A 83 5.19 1.99 10.21
CA ARG A 83 5.99 1.27 11.17
C ARG A 83 5.25 0.93 12.47
N PRO A 84 4.47 1.85 13.05
CA PRO A 84 3.79 1.50 14.30
C PRO A 84 2.86 0.30 14.18
N ILE A 85 2.24 0.11 13.02
CA ILE A 85 1.37 -1.05 12.85
C ILE A 85 2.21 -2.32 12.87
N PHE A 86 3.26 -2.35 12.07
CA PHE A 86 3.98 -3.61 11.88
C PHE A 86 4.89 -3.96 13.03
N GLU A 87 5.14 -3.03 13.93
CA GLU A 87 5.87 -3.36 15.15
C GLU A 87 5.00 -4.10 16.14
N ARG A 88 3.68 -4.02 16.01
CA ARG A 88 2.78 -4.60 17.00
C ARG A 88 1.80 -5.58 16.43
N HIS A 89 1.58 -5.57 15.13
CA HIS A 89 0.50 -6.34 14.53
C HIS A 89 1.01 -7.07 13.31
N SER A 90 0.27 -8.09 12.93
CA SER A 90 0.56 -8.82 11.71
C SER A 90 0.27 -7.96 10.50
N GLY A 91 0.83 -8.36 9.41
CA GLY A 91 0.65 -7.66 8.16
C GLY A 91 1.99 -7.40 7.53
N PHE A 92 1.96 -6.87 6.33
CA PHE A 92 3.21 -6.53 5.68
C PHE A 92 2.95 -5.53 4.57
N VAL A 93 4.02 -4.96 4.08
CA VAL A 93 3.97 -4.01 2.98
C VAL A 93 5.06 -4.38 2.00
N TYR A 94 4.80 -4.16 0.75
CA TYR A 94 5.87 -4.25 -0.24
C TYR A 94 5.70 -3.16 -1.28
N VAL A 95 6.81 -2.87 -1.93
CA VAL A 95 6.90 -1.79 -2.89
C VAL A 95 7.43 -2.36 -4.18
N ALA A 96 6.82 -2.00 -5.27
CA ALA A 96 7.25 -2.47 -6.58
C ALA A 96 7.38 -1.29 -7.52
N ASP A 97 8.27 -1.45 -8.49
CA ASP A 97 8.37 -0.49 -9.57
C ASP A 97 7.27 -0.77 -10.57
N VAL A 98 6.58 0.28 -10.97
CA VAL A 98 5.54 0.16 -11.98
C VAL A 98 5.69 1.31 -12.95
N ALA A 99 5.02 1.21 -14.08
CA ALA A 99 4.95 2.28 -15.05
C ALA A 99 3.50 2.53 -15.35
N VAL A 100 3.10 3.79 -15.29
CA VAL A 100 1.70 4.14 -15.40
C VAL A 100 1.48 5.09 -16.56
N SER A 101 0.27 5.07 -17.10
CA SER A 101 -0.03 5.85 -18.28
C SER A 101 -0.46 7.28 -17.97
N ARG A 102 -0.94 7.54 -16.78
CA ARG A 102 -1.46 8.88 -16.44
C ARG A 102 -0.83 9.29 -15.13
N GLN A 103 0.45 9.63 -15.20
CA GLN A 103 1.21 9.88 -13.98
C GLN A 103 0.63 11.03 -13.17
N GLU A 104 -0.04 11.98 -13.81
CA GLU A 104 -0.62 13.09 -13.07
C GLU A 104 -1.73 12.63 -12.14
N TYR A 105 -2.33 11.48 -12.39
CA TYR A 105 -3.34 10.94 -11.49
C TYR A 105 -2.74 10.43 -10.21
N PHE A 106 -1.42 10.24 -10.18
CA PHE A 106 -0.74 9.64 -9.05
C PHE A 106 0.23 10.61 -8.41
N GLY A 107 0.09 11.89 -8.69
CA GLY A 107 0.94 12.89 -8.08
C GLY A 107 2.26 13.12 -8.77
N GLY A 108 2.46 12.50 -9.93
CA GLY A 108 3.66 12.77 -10.69
C GLY A 108 3.60 14.14 -11.34
N LYS A 109 4.76 14.65 -11.67
CA LYS A 109 4.82 15.94 -12.32
C LYS A 109 4.47 15.83 -13.77
N THR A 110 3.69 16.75 -14.25
CA THR A 110 3.40 16.80 -15.67
C THR A 110 4.45 17.62 -16.35
N PRO A 111 4.74 17.29 -17.53
CA PRO A 111 5.70 18.06 -18.25
C PRO A 111 5.17 19.38 -18.64
N LYS A 112 4.39 20.00 -18.60
CA LYS A 112 4.01 21.15 -18.90
C LYS A 112 3.73 21.89 -18.44
N SER A 113 3.50 21.91 -18.19
CA SER A 113 3.17 22.48 -18.02
C SER A 113 3.00 23.27 -17.71
#